data_a033191a0087dc7768d2d0dbdb88c940
#
_entry.id   a033191a0087dc7768d2d0dbdb88c940
#
_cell.length_a   1.000
_cell.length_b   1.000
_cell.length_c   1.000
_cell.angle_alpha   90.00
_cell.angle_beta   90.00
_cell.angle_gamma   90.00
#
_symmetry.space_group_name_H-M   'P 1'
#
loop_
_entity.id
_entity.type
_entity.pdbx_description
1 polymer ?
#
loop_
_entity_poly.entity_id
_entity_poly.type
_entity_poly.pdbx_seq_one_letter_code
_entity_poly.pdbx_strand_id
1 'polypeptide(L)'
;VEQGEIKLERKSNLDHVRGALKAYRKDCFKQIGGLVNRMGWDSVDEYKARYHNWKVKVIPDLMVAHLKETNIKTGHAHASFKNGIMLYTIRFDIPLLMTNVLKRLLWKPYIIQGIAILCGYFYAFLNREEKIIDKKMGKFIRRYRYSKILEKLST
;
A
#
# COMPACT_ATOMS: atom_id res chain seq x y z
N VAL A 1 -16.72 -9.56 -28.27
CA VAL A 1 -16.42 -9.24 -26.85
C VAL A 1 -16.82 -10.50 -26.08
N GLU A 2 -15.83 -11.39 -25.79
CA GLU A 2 -16.05 -12.57 -24.96
C GLU A 2 -16.47 -12.11 -23.57
N GLN A 3 -17.57 -12.66 -23.08
CA GLN A 3 -18.06 -12.46 -21.72
C GLN A 3 -17.07 -13.12 -20.74
N GLY A 4 -16.07 -12.34 -20.32
CA GLY A 4 -15.18 -12.76 -19.25
C GLY A 4 -15.95 -12.89 -17.94
N GLU A 5 -15.83 -14.02 -17.25
CA GLU A 5 -16.37 -14.22 -15.90
C GLU A 5 -16.02 -13.04 -14.99
N ILE A 6 -17.05 -12.39 -14.43
CA ILE A 6 -16.86 -11.35 -13.41
C ILE A 6 -16.35 -12.04 -12.15
N LYS A 7 -15.05 -12.04 -11.95
CA LYS A 7 -14.44 -12.51 -10.69
C LYS A 7 -14.66 -11.46 -9.63
N LEU A 8 -15.51 -11.75 -8.66
CA LEU A 8 -15.61 -10.97 -7.44
C LEU A 8 -14.28 -11.05 -6.68
N GLU A 9 -13.50 -9.98 -6.73
CA GLU A 9 -12.31 -9.91 -5.89
C GLU A 9 -12.74 -9.88 -4.42
N ARG A 10 -12.07 -10.71 -3.59
CA ARG A 10 -12.29 -10.82 -2.13
C ARG A 10 -12.49 -9.47 -1.46
N LYS A 11 -13.37 -9.43 -0.44
CA LYS A 11 -13.64 -8.29 0.44
C LYS A 11 -12.36 -7.50 0.68
N SER A 12 -12.33 -6.26 0.20
CA SER A 12 -11.23 -5.35 0.43
C SER A 12 -11.06 -5.14 1.94
N ASN A 13 -9.82 -4.99 2.38
CA ASN A 13 -9.56 -4.55 3.74
C ASN A 13 -10.30 -3.23 3.98
N LEU A 14 -11.22 -3.19 4.96
CA LEU A 14 -12.03 -2.01 5.27
C LEU A 14 -11.18 -0.78 5.67
N ASP A 15 -9.90 -0.98 5.95
CA ASP A 15 -8.94 0.07 6.26
C ASP A 15 -8.21 0.67 5.04
N HIS A 16 -8.47 0.15 3.83
CA HIS A 16 -7.76 0.60 2.62
C HIS A 16 -8.71 0.72 1.44
N VAL A 17 -8.76 1.90 0.82
CA VAL A 17 -9.55 2.18 -0.38
C VAL A 17 -8.66 1.98 -1.61
N ARG A 18 -9.12 1.21 -2.59
CA ARG A 18 -8.37 1.00 -3.84
C ARG A 18 -8.21 2.29 -4.63
N GLY A 19 -7.00 2.51 -5.14
CA GLY A 19 -6.64 3.75 -5.82
C GLY A 19 -7.58 4.18 -6.94
N ALA A 20 -8.08 3.22 -7.75
CA ALA A 20 -8.98 3.51 -8.87
C ALA A 20 -10.40 4.00 -8.45
N LEU A 21 -10.78 3.85 -7.18
CA LEU A 21 -12.15 4.07 -6.68
C LEU A 21 -12.18 5.04 -5.50
N LYS A 22 -11.29 6.02 -5.47
CA LYS A 22 -11.20 6.99 -4.38
C LYS A 22 -11.95 8.27 -4.67
N ALA A 23 -12.74 8.71 -3.71
CA ALA A 23 -13.32 10.04 -3.68
C ALA A 23 -12.77 10.82 -2.47
N TYR A 24 -12.52 12.11 -2.63
CA TYR A 24 -11.98 12.97 -1.60
C TYR A 24 -12.89 14.17 -1.38
N ARG A 25 -13.04 14.59 -0.12
CA ARG A 25 -13.53 15.94 0.14
C ARG A 25 -12.47 16.96 -0.33
N LYS A 26 -12.90 18.04 -0.96
CA LYS A 26 -12.03 19.08 -1.50
C LYS A 26 -11.01 19.59 -0.47
N ASP A 27 -11.45 19.82 0.76
CA ASP A 27 -10.59 20.33 1.83
C ASP A 27 -9.55 19.29 2.27
N CYS A 28 -9.94 18.01 2.35
CA CYS A 28 -9.02 16.92 2.60
C CYS A 28 -7.94 16.85 1.51
N PHE A 29 -8.36 16.88 0.24
CA PHE A 29 -7.45 16.80 -0.90
C PHE A 29 -6.43 17.95 -0.92
N LYS A 30 -6.88 19.17 -0.62
CA LYS A 30 -5.99 20.32 -0.48
C LYS A 30 -5.02 20.16 0.69
N GLN A 31 -5.51 19.72 1.85
CA GLN A 31 -4.70 19.58 3.06
C GLN A 31 -3.63 18.51 2.96
N ILE A 32 -3.90 17.38 2.26
CA ILE A 32 -2.91 16.34 2.01
C ILE A 32 -1.89 16.71 0.92
N GLY A 33 -2.07 17.86 0.25
CA GLY A 33 -1.20 18.32 -0.83
C GLY A 33 -1.36 17.53 -2.14
N GLY A 34 -2.56 16.97 -2.38
CA GLY A 34 -2.85 16.17 -3.58
C GLY A 34 -2.20 14.79 -3.58
N LEU A 35 -2.22 14.15 -4.75
CA LEU A 35 -1.67 12.81 -4.94
C LEU A 35 -0.16 12.86 -5.27
N VAL A 36 0.56 11.87 -4.80
CA VAL A 36 1.99 11.72 -5.09
C VAL A 36 2.15 10.87 -6.35
N ASN A 37 2.88 11.36 -7.35
CA ASN A 37 3.15 10.59 -8.59
C ASN A 37 4.28 9.56 -8.36
N ARG A 38 4.07 8.61 -7.47
CA ARG A 38 4.99 7.49 -7.18
C ARG A 38 4.20 6.24 -6.82
N MET A 39 4.82 5.07 -6.94
CA MET A 39 4.18 3.81 -6.52
C MET A 39 3.76 3.88 -5.05
N GLY A 40 2.57 3.36 -4.74
CA GLY A 40 2.00 3.39 -3.39
C GLY A 40 1.30 4.69 -3.03
N TRP A 41 1.09 5.59 -4.00
CA TRP A 41 0.38 6.85 -3.81
C TRP A 41 -0.97 6.67 -3.10
N ASP A 42 -1.66 5.58 -3.41
CA ASP A 42 -2.96 5.18 -2.86
C ASP A 42 -2.94 4.81 -1.38
N SER A 43 -1.77 4.48 -0.85
CA SER A 43 -1.56 4.29 0.58
C SER A 43 -1.04 5.55 1.25
N VAL A 44 -0.19 6.30 0.56
CA VAL A 44 0.40 7.55 1.08
C VAL A 44 -0.66 8.62 1.32
N ASP A 45 -1.60 8.78 0.40
CA ASP A 45 -2.71 9.72 0.53
C ASP A 45 -3.60 9.41 1.74
N GLU A 46 -3.88 8.11 1.99
CA GLU A 46 -4.65 7.70 3.17
C GLU A 46 -3.90 7.95 4.48
N TYR A 47 -2.58 7.69 4.50
CA TYR A 47 -1.78 8.03 5.68
C TYR A 47 -1.76 9.53 5.94
N LYS A 48 -1.64 10.35 4.88
CA LYS A 48 -1.73 11.80 4.98
C LYS A 48 -3.11 12.25 5.50
N ALA A 49 -4.18 11.67 4.96
CA ALA A 49 -5.54 11.98 5.42
C ALA A 49 -5.71 11.66 6.92
N ARG A 50 -5.32 10.46 7.36
CA ARG A 50 -5.38 10.07 8.76
C ARG A 50 -4.48 10.91 9.67
N TYR A 51 -3.30 11.30 9.18
CA TYR A 51 -2.41 12.20 9.91
C TYR A 51 -3.05 13.56 10.22
N HIS A 52 -3.90 14.04 9.30
CA HIS A 52 -4.69 15.26 9.46
C HIS A 52 -6.08 15.01 10.06
N ASN A 53 -6.29 13.87 10.74
CA ASN A 53 -7.52 13.47 11.41
C ASN A 53 -8.74 13.28 10.48
N TRP A 54 -8.52 13.10 9.18
CA TRP A 54 -9.60 12.72 8.26
C TRP A 54 -9.93 11.24 8.40
N LYS A 55 -11.24 10.92 8.34
CA LYS A 55 -11.72 9.54 8.34
C LYS A 55 -11.62 8.97 6.92
N VAL A 56 -11.00 7.80 6.80
CA VAL A 56 -11.00 7.00 5.58
C VAL A 56 -12.05 5.90 5.74
N LYS A 57 -13.02 5.84 4.82
CA LYS A 57 -14.14 4.89 4.87
C LYS A 57 -14.24 4.13 3.55
N VAL A 58 -14.36 2.82 3.62
CA VAL A 58 -14.72 1.96 2.48
C VAL A 58 -16.22 1.80 2.46
N ILE A 59 -16.83 1.91 1.30
CA ILE A 59 -18.26 1.65 1.08
C ILE A 59 -18.37 0.29 0.37
N PRO A 60 -18.69 -0.80 1.09
CA PRO A 60 -18.60 -2.14 0.54
C PRO A 60 -19.69 -2.44 -0.52
N ASP A 61 -20.79 -1.68 -0.50
CA ASP A 61 -21.93 -1.88 -1.40
C ASP A 61 -21.71 -1.30 -2.80
N LEU A 62 -20.68 -0.46 -2.96
CA LEU A 62 -20.30 0.08 -4.26
C LEU A 62 -19.32 -0.86 -4.95
N MET A 63 -19.82 -1.61 -5.91
CA MET A 63 -19.02 -2.53 -6.72
C MET A 63 -18.74 -1.94 -8.09
N VAL A 64 -17.52 -2.15 -8.59
CA VAL A 64 -17.10 -1.73 -9.93
C VAL A 64 -16.44 -2.90 -10.64
N ALA A 65 -16.81 -3.10 -11.91
CA ALA A 65 -16.18 -4.10 -12.75
C ALA A 65 -14.77 -3.65 -13.14
N HIS A 66 -13.75 -4.43 -12.77
CA HIS A 66 -12.35 -4.18 -13.13
C HIS A 66 -12.01 -4.96 -14.40
N LEU A 67 -11.95 -4.27 -15.53
CA LEU A 67 -11.78 -4.87 -16.87
C LEU A 67 -10.33 -5.28 -17.20
N LYS A 68 -9.36 -4.93 -16.36
CA LYS A 68 -7.94 -5.30 -16.55
C LYS A 68 -7.41 -6.00 -15.33
N GLU A 69 -6.81 -7.16 -15.52
CA GLU A 69 -6.06 -7.80 -14.43
C GLU A 69 -4.86 -6.95 -14.00
N THR A 70 -4.73 -6.77 -12.70
CA THR A 70 -3.65 -5.99 -12.10
C THR A 70 -2.32 -6.77 -12.17
N ASN A 71 -1.22 -6.12 -12.56
CA ASN A 71 0.16 -6.66 -12.55
C ASN A 71 0.55 -7.71 -13.61
N ILE A 72 -0.28 -8.02 -14.61
CA ILE A 72 0.11 -8.99 -15.65
C ILE A 72 1.32 -8.49 -16.48
N LYS A 73 1.38 -7.21 -16.78
CA LYS A 73 2.42 -6.65 -17.67
C LYS A 73 3.82 -6.58 -17.06
N THR A 74 3.95 -6.49 -15.74
CA THR A 74 5.25 -6.23 -15.08
C THR A 74 5.83 -7.41 -14.29
N GLY A 75 5.08 -8.49 -14.15
CA GLY A 75 5.48 -9.64 -13.35
C GLY A 75 5.47 -9.39 -11.84
N HIS A 76 5.19 -10.44 -11.07
CA HIS A 76 5.04 -10.36 -9.61
C HIS A 76 6.34 -9.96 -8.88
N ALA A 77 7.50 -10.41 -9.37
CA ALA A 77 8.79 -10.09 -8.76
C ALA A 77 9.13 -8.60 -8.90
N HIS A 78 8.93 -8.03 -10.09
CA HIS A 78 9.18 -6.60 -10.33
C HIS A 78 8.23 -5.69 -9.52
N ALA A 79 6.95 -6.06 -9.44
CA ALA A 79 5.99 -5.34 -8.60
C ALA A 79 6.38 -5.40 -7.11
N SER A 80 6.89 -6.56 -6.64
CA SER A 80 7.36 -6.75 -5.28
C SER A 80 8.64 -5.95 -4.99
N PHE A 81 9.57 -5.90 -5.94
CA PHE A 81 10.77 -5.05 -5.83
C PHE A 81 10.40 -3.57 -5.68
N LYS A 82 9.51 -3.06 -6.54
CA LYS A 82 9.00 -1.69 -6.42
C LYS A 82 8.27 -1.44 -5.10
N ASN A 83 7.56 -2.43 -4.59
CA ASN A 83 6.94 -2.35 -3.27
C ASN A 83 8.00 -2.18 -2.18
N GLY A 84 9.12 -2.89 -2.24
CA GLY A 84 10.26 -2.71 -1.33
C GLY A 84 10.80 -1.27 -1.34
N ILE A 85 11.01 -0.68 -2.52
CA ILE A 85 11.39 0.73 -2.68
C ILE A 85 10.36 1.65 -2.00
N MET A 86 9.08 1.41 -2.25
CA MET A 86 7.98 2.19 -1.65
C MET A 86 8.02 2.12 -0.12
N LEU A 87 8.19 0.93 0.48
CA LEU A 87 8.28 0.77 1.92
C LEU A 87 9.44 1.59 2.53
N TYR A 88 10.58 1.64 1.84
CA TYR A 88 11.69 2.50 2.24
C TYR A 88 11.33 3.99 2.16
N THR A 89 10.72 4.42 1.06
CA THR A 89 10.39 5.85 0.83
C THR A 89 9.33 6.38 1.79
N ILE A 90 8.44 5.53 2.29
CA ILE A 90 7.46 5.86 3.35
C ILE A 90 7.98 5.59 4.77
N ARG A 91 9.27 5.41 4.93
CA ARG A 91 9.97 5.30 6.24
C ARG A 91 9.51 4.12 7.11
N PHE A 92 9.21 2.98 6.51
CA PHE A 92 9.04 1.75 7.28
C PHE A 92 10.38 1.36 7.91
N ASP A 93 10.31 0.90 9.15
CA ASP A 93 11.43 0.29 9.85
C ASP A 93 11.56 -1.21 9.53
N ILE A 94 12.63 -1.82 9.97
CA ILE A 94 12.93 -3.23 9.70
C ILE A 94 11.84 -4.18 10.21
N PRO A 95 11.27 -4.03 11.43
CA PRO A 95 10.19 -4.91 11.86
C PRO A 95 8.95 -4.86 10.96
N LEU A 96 8.52 -3.66 10.52
CA LEU A 96 7.40 -3.52 9.58
C LEU A 96 7.74 -4.05 8.18
N LEU A 97 8.99 -3.90 7.72
CA LEU A 97 9.46 -4.53 6.51
C LEU A 97 9.31 -6.06 6.61
N MET A 98 9.79 -6.65 7.71
CA MET A 98 9.72 -8.10 7.91
C MET A 98 8.30 -8.63 7.95
N THR A 99 7.34 -7.89 8.54
CA THR A 99 5.92 -8.31 8.50
C THR A 99 5.36 -8.34 7.07
N ASN A 100 5.81 -7.44 6.19
CA ASN A 100 5.42 -7.45 4.78
C ASN A 100 6.09 -8.60 4.00
N VAL A 101 7.36 -8.86 4.27
CA VAL A 101 8.11 -9.97 3.69
C VAL A 101 7.46 -11.31 4.07
N LEU A 102 7.23 -11.56 5.36
CA LEU A 102 6.62 -12.79 5.85
C LEU A 102 5.26 -13.07 5.23
N LYS A 103 4.40 -12.04 5.12
CA LYS A 103 3.12 -12.18 4.42
C LYS A 103 3.28 -12.61 2.96
N ARG A 104 4.30 -12.10 2.27
CA ARG A 104 4.52 -12.38 0.85
C ARG A 104 5.24 -13.70 0.62
N LEU A 105 5.98 -14.21 1.59
CA LEU A 105 6.56 -15.57 1.51
C LEU A 105 5.49 -16.66 1.40
N LEU A 106 4.30 -16.41 1.95
CA LEU A 106 3.17 -17.34 1.93
C LEU A 106 2.30 -17.24 0.65
N TRP A 107 2.61 -16.30 -0.26
CA TRP A 107 1.82 -16.07 -1.48
C TRP A 107 2.58 -16.54 -2.72
N LYS A 108 1.87 -17.22 -3.64
CA LYS A 108 2.47 -17.66 -4.93
C LYS A 108 2.91 -16.46 -5.80
N PRO A 109 4.08 -16.51 -6.47
CA PRO A 109 5.13 -17.52 -6.31
C PRO A 109 5.86 -17.35 -4.96
N TYR A 110 5.85 -18.40 -4.16
CA TYR A 110 6.42 -18.39 -2.81
C TYR A 110 7.87 -17.91 -2.81
N ILE A 111 8.31 -17.29 -1.70
CA ILE A 111 9.69 -16.84 -1.47
C ILE A 111 10.12 -15.68 -2.38
N ILE A 112 9.96 -15.79 -3.71
CA ILE A 112 10.45 -14.81 -4.70
C ILE A 112 9.92 -13.40 -4.40
N GLN A 113 8.64 -13.27 -4.05
CA GLN A 113 8.06 -11.97 -3.73
C GLN A 113 8.65 -11.35 -2.47
N GLY A 114 8.89 -12.15 -1.43
CA GLY A 114 9.52 -11.70 -0.19
C GLY A 114 10.96 -11.23 -0.41
N ILE A 115 11.75 -12.01 -1.13
CA ILE A 115 13.14 -11.65 -1.49
C ILE A 115 13.14 -10.36 -2.33
N ALA A 116 12.27 -10.25 -3.32
CA ALA A 116 12.18 -9.06 -4.17
C ALA A 116 11.85 -7.79 -3.36
N ILE A 117 10.99 -7.87 -2.34
CA ILE A 117 10.72 -6.75 -1.42
C ILE A 117 11.99 -6.35 -0.66
N LEU A 118 12.72 -7.33 -0.10
CA LEU A 118 13.97 -7.04 0.60
C LEU A 118 14.98 -6.37 -0.33
N CYS A 119 15.20 -6.94 -1.51
CA CYS A 119 16.10 -6.36 -2.51
C CYS A 119 15.71 -4.92 -2.86
N GLY A 120 14.42 -4.67 -3.09
CA GLY A 120 13.93 -3.31 -3.40
C GLY A 120 14.14 -2.32 -2.25
N TYR A 121 13.91 -2.75 -1.00
CA TYR A 121 14.11 -1.91 0.16
C TYR A 121 15.61 -1.56 0.35
N PHE A 122 16.49 -2.55 0.28
CA PHE A 122 17.94 -2.33 0.43
C PHE A 122 18.54 -1.58 -0.76
N TYR A 123 18.04 -1.83 -1.98
CA TYR A 123 18.39 -1.02 -3.14
C TYR A 123 18.11 0.47 -2.89
N ALA A 124 16.90 0.79 -2.43
CA ALA A 124 16.51 2.17 -2.13
C ALA A 124 17.31 2.76 -0.94
N PHE A 125 17.69 1.94 0.03
CA PHE A 125 18.54 2.33 1.15
C PHE A 125 19.96 2.69 0.68
N LEU A 126 20.59 1.85 -0.13
CA LEU A 126 21.94 2.04 -0.65
C LEU A 126 22.04 3.25 -1.59
N ASN A 127 21.03 3.41 -2.47
CA ASN A 127 20.94 4.55 -3.39
C ASN A 127 20.42 5.83 -2.72
N ARG A 128 20.14 5.80 -1.42
CA ARG A 128 19.61 6.95 -0.67
C ARG A 128 18.37 7.58 -1.32
N GLU A 129 17.48 6.73 -1.83
CA GLU A 129 16.25 7.18 -2.49
C GLU A 129 15.52 8.23 -1.64
N GLU A 130 14.99 9.25 -2.31
CA GLU A 130 14.29 10.34 -1.63
C GLU A 130 13.05 9.83 -0.90
N LYS A 131 12.88 10.28 0.35
CA LYS A 131 11.70 9.95 1.15
C LYS A 131 10.50 10.76 0.70
N ILE A 132 9.38 10.09 0.45
CA ILE A 132 8.11 10.73 0.03
C ILE A 132 7.48 11.51 1.19
N ILE A 133 7.79 11.13 2.42
CA ILE A 133 7.20 11.69 3.64
C ILE A 133 8.28 12.15 4.61
N ASP A 134 7.94 13.13 5.45
CA ASP A 134 8.82 13.64 6.48
C ASP A 134 9.00 12.65 7.66
N LYS A 135 9.87 13.00 8.61
CA LYS A 135 10.17 12.16 9.78
C LYS A 135 8.97 12.04 10.73
N LYS A 136 8.17 13.12 10.89
CA LYS A 136 7.01 13.14 11.80
C LYS A 136 5.91 12.22 11.28
N MET A 137 5.57 12.34 10.01
CA MET A 137 4.61 11.46 9.36
C MET A 137 5.09 10.01 9.32
N GLY A 138 6.37 9.75 9.09
CA GLY A 138 6.94 8.40 9.15
C GLY A 138 6.76 7.76 10.53
N LYS A 139 6.95 8.54 11.62
CA LYS A 139 6.67 8.07 12.99
C LYS A 139 5.18 7.75 13.20
N PHE A 140 4.30 8.59 12.68
CA PHE A 140 2.84 8.36 12.72
C PHE A 140 2.47 7.08 11.99
N ILE A 141 2.96 6.88 10.76
CA ILE A 141 2.66 5.69 9.95
C ILE A 141 3.10 4.41 10.65
N ARG A 142 4.32 4.37 11.21
CA ARG A 142 4.80 3.21 11.95
C ARG A 142 3.90 2.91 13.15
N ARG A 143 3.57 3.93 13.97
CA ARG A 143 2.66 3.77 15.12
C ARG A 143 1.29 3.23 14.70
N TYR A 144 0.70 3.80 13.65
CA TYR A 144 -0.57 3.35 13.08
C TYR A 144 -0.49 1.89 12.60
N ARG A 145 0.60 1.51 11.91
CA ARG A 145 0.77 0.14 11.42
C ARG A 145 0.95 -0.86 12.55
N TYR A 146 1.69 -0.52 13.57
CA TYR A 146 1.85 -1.37 14.75
C TYR A 146 0.52 -1.55 15.50
N SER A 147 -0.26 -0.49 15.71
CA SER A 147 -1.58 -0.64 16.35
C SER A 147 -2.49 -1.56 15.55
N LYS A 148 -2.50 -1.45 14.22
CA LYS A 148 -3.28 -2.35 13.36
C LYS A 148 -2.80 -3.82 13.35
N ILE A 149 -1.53 -4.05 13.59
CA ILE A 149 -1.00 -5.41 13.76
C ILE A 149 -1.45 -5.97 15.10
N LEU A 150 -1.34 -5.21 16.18
CA LEU A 150 -1.76 -5.62 17.51
C LEU A 150 -3.27 -5.89 17.59
N GLU A 151 -4.10 -5.02 17.01
CA GLU A 151 -5.55 -5.25 16.90
C GLU A 151 -5.87 -6.62 16.27
N LYS A 152 -5.13 -7.01 15.23
CA LYS A 152 -5.33 -8.29 14.53
C LYS A 152 -4.83 -9.53 15.29
N LEU A 153 -3.92 -9.34 16.22
CA LEU A 153 -3.40 -10.43 17.06
C LEU A 153 -4.27 -10.65 18.30
N SER A 154 -5.06 -9.66 18.68
CA SER A 154 -5.97 -9.71 19.85
C SER A 154 -7.40 -10.15 19.50
N THR A 155 -7.70 -10.38 18.21
CA THR A 155 -8.99 -10.87 17.69
C THR A 155 -8.87 -12.31 17.21
#